data_f3708c200b2aec8b91acc9cb6e782fda
#
_entry.id   f3708c200b2aec8b91acc9cb6e782fda
#
_cell.length_a   1.000
_cell.length_b   1.000
_cell.length_c   1.000
_cell.angle_alpha   90.00
_cell.angle_beta   90.00
_cell.angle_gamma   90.00
#
_symmetry.space_group_name_H-M   'P 1'
#
loop_
_entity.id
_entity.type
_entity.pdbx_description
1 polymer ?
#
loop_
_entity_poly.entity_id
_entity_poly.type
_entity_poly.pdbx_seq_one_letter_code
_entity_poly.pdbx_strand_id
1 'polypeptide(L)'
;MNSIVQRLEIVRERITHAEKQAGRPPGSVQLLAVSKTRPVADLRAARAAGQTRFGESYLQDARPKIAALADEAIEWHFIGPVQSNKTREIAEHFAWVHSVERLKIARRLSEQHPADLPPLNVCLQINTSGEASKAGAAPGDAPALARAVADLPHLRLRGLMTIPAPADDFEQQRQPFRRLRELFEQLNAAGLALDTLSMGMTGDMEAAIAEGSTIVRIGTAVFGARAPNKGRGTRDE
;
A
#
# COMPACT_ATOMS: atom_id res chain seq x y z
N MET A 1 22.24 -15.46 8.76
CA MET A 1 21.04 -14.60 8.52
C MET A 1 20.60 -14.81 7.07
N ASN A 2 19.31 -15.00 6.82
CA ASN A 2 18.81 -15.19 5.46
C ASN A 2 19.07 -13.95 4.60
N SER A 3 19.47 -14.14 3.34
CA SER A 3 19.59 -13.05 2.35
C SER A 3 18.21 -12.47 2.00
N ILE A 4 18.17 -11.30 1.35
CA ILE A 4 16.91 -10.71 0.84
C ILE A 4 16.22 -11.66 -0.13
N VAL A 5 16.98 -12.36 -0.98
CA VAL A 5 16.46 -13.38 -1.91
C VAL A 5 15.71 -14.48 -1.16
N GLN A 6 16.36 -15.10 -0.18
CA GLN A 6 15.75 -16.16 0.64
C GLN A 6 14.50 -15.70 1.40
N ARG A 7 14.53 -14.47 1.91
CA ARG A 7 13.35 -13.88 2.59
C ARG A 7 12.21 -13.63 1.64
N LEU A 8 12.48 -13.18 0.41
CA LEU A 8 11.45 -13.01 -0.63
C LEU A 8 10.81 -14.36 -1.00
N GLU A 9 11.61 -15.40 -1.16
CA GLU A 9 11.11 -16.75 -1.41
C GLU A 9 10.17 -17.22 -0.29
N ILE A 10 10.62 -17.11 0.97
CA ILE A 10 9.80 -17.47 2.14
C ILE A 10 8.47 -16.67 2.16
N VAL A 11 8.51 -15.37 1.88
CA VAL A 11 7.29 -14.55 1.86
C VAL A 11 6.36 -14.96 0.72
N ARG A 12 6.89 -15.25 -0.47
CA ARG A 12 6.09 -15.74 -1.60
C ARG A 12 5.45 -17.11 -1.33
N GLU A 13 6.20 -18.00 -0.70
CA GLU A 13 5.66 -19.30 -0.27
C GLU A 13 4.53 -19.14 0.75
N ARG A 14 4.70 -18.24 1.74
CA ARG A 14 3.63 -17.91 2.71
C ARG A 14 2.38 -17.36 2.03
N ILE A 15 2.54 -16.45 1.04
CA ILE A 15 1.42 -15.92 0.26
C ILE A 15 0.70 -17.06 -0.47
N THR A 16 1.43 -17.89 -1.21
CA THR A 16 0.86 -19.02 -1.96
C THR A 16 0.14 -20.01 -1.03
N HIS A 17 0.72 -20.28 0.13
CA HIS A 17 0.08 -21.14 1.13
C HIS A 17 -1.23 -20.52 1.66
N ALA A 18 -1.22 -19.24 1.98
CA ALA A 18 -2.41 -18.52 2.45
C ALA A 18 -3.51 -18.44 1.37
N GLU A 19 -3.15 -18.22 0.10
CA GLU A 19 -4.08 -18.27 -1.03
C GLU A 19 -4.77 -19.64 -1.11
N LYS A 20 -3.99 -20.72 -1.03
CA LYS A 20 -4.52 -22.09 -1.03
C LYS A 20 -5.45 -22.36 0.15
N GLN A 21 -5.07 -21.96 1.35
CA GLN A 21 -5.89 -22.10 2.57
C GLN A 21 -7.22 -21.36 2.45
N ALA A 22 -7.20 -20.20 1.79
CA ALA A 22 -8.39 -19.37 1.55
C ALA A 22 -9.21 -19.81 0.31
N GLY A 23 -8.84 -20.91 -0.36
CA GLY A 23 -9.50 -21.40 -1.58
C GLY A 23 -9.34 -20.44 -2.77
N ARG A 24 -8.29 -19.65 -2.81
CA ARG A 24 -8.03 -18.66 -3.84
C ARG A 24 -7.05 -19.15 -4.90
N PRO A 25 -7.15 -18.66 -6.15
CA PRO A 25 -6.19 -19.01 -7.19
C PRO A 25 -4.77 -18.57 -6.81
N PRO A 26 -3.74 -19.37 -7.11
CA PRO A 26 -2.35 -18.98 -6.95
C PRO A 26 -2.04 -17.69 -7.75
N GLY A 27 -1.31 -16.75 -7.13
CA GLY A 27 -0.96 -15.47 -7.74
C GLY A 27 -2.08 -14.43 -7.72
N SER A 28 -3.19 -14.69 -7.03
CA SER A 28 -4.27 -13.71 -6.81
C SER A 28 -3.88 -12.57 -5.87
N VAL A 29 -2.77 -12.74 -5.13
CA VAL A 29 -2.25 -11.77 -4.16
C VAL A 29 -0.89 -11.26 -4.60
N GLN A 30 -0.75 -9.95 -4.74
CA GLN A 30 0.49 -9.30 -5.11
C GLN A 30 1.30 -8.91 -3.87
N LEU A 31 2.60 -9.16 -3.91
CA LEU A 31 3.54 -8.68 -2.90
C LEU A 31 4.00 -7.27 -3.23
N LEU A 32 3.71 -6.32 -2.37
CA LEU A 32 4.32 -5.00 -2.34
C LEU A 32 5.45 -4.99 -1.29
N ALA A 33 6.70 -4.92 -1.74
CA ALA A 33 7.86 -4.86 -0.86
C ALA A 33 8.01 -3.45 -0.28
N VAL A 34 7.78 -3.31 1.03
CA VAL A 34 7.84 -2.00 1.70
C VAL A 34 9.29 -1.65 2.01
N SER A 35 9.86 -0.75 1.20
CA SER A 35 11.29 -0.41 1.17
C SER A 35 11.64 0.88 1.95
N LYS A 36 10.68 1.46 2.67
CA LYS A 36 10.96 2.64 3.51
C LYS A 36 12.15 2.41 4.44
N THR A 37 13.04 3.41 4.54
CA THR A 37 14.27 3.37 5.33
C THR A 37 15.33 2.34 4.88
N ARG A 38 15.17 1.70 3.71
CA ARG A 38 16.15 0.74 3.17
C ARG A 38 17.08 1.41 2.17
N PRO A 39 18.36 1.02 2.12
CA PRO A 39 19.29 1.53 1.13
C PRO A 39 18.98 0.99 -0.27
N VAL A 40 19.42 1.69 -1.31
CA VAL A 40 19.26 1.29 -2.73
C VAL A 40 19.78 -0.12 -3.00
N ALA A 41 20.87 -0.53 -2.35
CA ALA A 41 21.45 -1.86 -2.50
C ALA A 41 20.45 -3.00 -2.14
N ASP A 42 19.62 -2.80 -1.10
CA ASP A 42 18.59 -3.76 -0.71
C ASP A 42 17.50 -3.89 -1.79
N LEU A 43 17.13 -2.76 -2.40
CA LEU A 43 16.12 -2.76 -3.47
C LEU A 43 16.68 -3.43 -4.73
N ARG A 44 17.95 -3.20 -5.08
CA ARG A 44 18.62 -3.90 -6.20
C ARG A 44 18.67 -5.41 -5.98
N ALA A 45 19.01 -5.84 -4.76
CA ALA A 45 18.99 -7.27 -4.43
C ALA A 45 17.59 -7.88 -4.54
N ALA A 46 16.55 -7.16 -4.08
CA ALA A 46 15.17 -7.60 -4.21
C ALA A 46 14.73 -7.60 -5.70
N ARG A 47 15.14 -6.58 -6.48
CA ARG A 47 14.84 -6.48 -7.92
C ARG A 47 15.46 -7.63 -8.70
N ALA A 48 16.72 -7.97 -8.41
CA ALA A 48 17.41 -9.11 -9.01
C ALA A 48 16.72 -10.44 -8.69
N ALA A 49 16.01 -10.53 -7.56
CA ALA A 49 15.16 -11.67 -7.20
C ALA A 49 13.73 -11.57 -7.77
N GLY A 50 13.50 -10.69 -8.77
CA GLY A 50 12.24 -10.57 -9.48
C GLY A 50 11.16 -9.72 -8.77
N GLN A 51 11.52 -8.95 -7.72
CA GLN A 51 10.58 -8.02 -7.11
C GLN A 51 10.50 -6.73 -7.93
N THR A 52 9.29 -6.36 -8.38
CA THR A 52 9.08 -5.19 -9.24
C THR A 52 8.26 -4.08 -8.58
N ARG A 53 7.52 -4.38 -7.50
CA ARG A 53 6.64 -3.44 -6.79
C ARG A 53 7.22 -3.06 -5.45
N PHE A 54 7.48 -1.75 -5.26
CA PHE A 54 8.06 -1.23 -4.02
C PHE A 54 7.19 -0.14 -3.41
N GLY A 55 7.02 -0.21 -2.08
CA GLY A 55 6.21 0.72 -1.32
C GLY A 55 7.04 1.68 -0.47
N GLU A 56 6.80 2.98 -0.62
CA GLU A 56 7.45 4.05 0.13
C GLU A 56 6.44 4.86 0.94
N SER A 57 6.86 5.31 2.14
CA SER A 57 6.01 6.12 3.02
C SER A 57 6.45 7.57 3.14
N TYR A 58 7.69 7.86 2.76
CA TYR A 58 8.30 9.17 2.89
C TYR A 58 8.92 9.58 1.56
N LEU A 59 8.47 10.70 1.02
CA LEU A 59 8.93 11.19 -0.28
C LEU A 59 10.43 11.50 -0.29
N GLN A 60 10.95 12.05 0.81
CA GLN A 60 12.36 12.33 0.98
C GLN A 60 13.26 11.09 0.88
N ASP A 61 12.77 9.95 1.38
CA ASP A 61 13.47 8.66 1.30
C ASP A 61 13.30 8.01 -0.09
N ALA A 62 12.17 8.25 -0.75
CA ALA A 62 11.84 7.67 -2.05
C ALA A 62 12.63 8.29 -3.20
N ARG A 63 12.76 9.63 -3.23
CA ARG A 63 13.41 10.37 -4.34
C ARG A 63 14.79 9.84 -4.74
N PRO A 64 15.76 9.70 -3.82
CA PRO A 64 17.08 9.19 -4.20
C PRO A 64 17.03 7.75 -4.70
N LYS A 65 16.07 6.93 -4.25
CA LYS A 65 15.89 5.55 -4.70
C LYS A 65 15.30 5.51 -6.10
N ILE A 66 14.25 6.30 -6.37
CA ILE A 66 13.62 6.41 -7.69
C ILE A 66 14.68 6.88 -8.72
N ALA A 67 15.45 7.91 -8.39
CA ALA A 67 16.51 8.40 -9.26
C ALA A 67 17.62 7.36 -9.50
N ALA A 68 18.06 6.66 -8.46
CA ALA A 68 19.13 5.66 -8.56
C ALA A 68 18.71 4.37 -9.28
N LEU A 69 17.41 4.13 -9.43
CA LEU A 69 16.81 2.94 -10.04
C LEU A 69 15.92 3.28 -11.25
N ALA A 70 16.15 4.44 -11.87
CA ALA A 70 15.32 4.92 -12.99
C ALA A 70 15.34 3.99 -14.21
N ASP A 71 16.47 3.29 -14.45
CA ASP A 71 16.62 2.33 -15.54
C ASP A 71 16.05 0.94 -15.23
N GLU A 72 15.54 0.75 -14.02
CA GLU A 72 14.94 -0.51 -13.57
C GLU A 72 13.42 -0.46 -13.78
N ALA A 73 12.84 -1.54 -14.26
CA ALA A 73 11.38 -1.64 -14.40
C ALA A 73 10.71 -1.82 -13.02
N ILE A 74 10.58 -0.73 -12.26
CA ILE A 74 9.99 -0.69 -10.92
C ILE A 74 8.66 0.05 -10.95
N GLU A 75 7.62 -0.56 -10.38
CA GLU A 75 6.35 0.07 -10.07
C GLU A 75 6.40 0.63 -8.64
N TRP A 76 6.39 1.97 -8.55
CA TRP A 76 6.47 2.67 -7.27
C TRP A 76 5.09 2.94 -6.68
N HIS A 77 4.89 2.54 -5.42
CA HIS A 77 3.66 2.74 -4.68
C HIS A 77 3.89 3.68 -3.48
N PHE A 78 3.12 4.74 -3.39
CA PHE A 78 3.11 5.60 -2.20
C PHE A 78 2.07 5.07 -1.21
N ILE A 79 2.54 4.74 0.00
CA ILE A 79 1.71 4.13 1.06
C ILE A 79 1.74 4.92 2.38
N GLY A 80 2.41 6.06 2.41
CA GLY A 80 2.46 6.96 3.55
C GLY A 80 1.37 8.04 3.53
N PRO A 81 1.21 8.82 4.60
CA PRO A 81 0.24 9.90 4.63
C PRO A 81 0.57 10.98 3.58
N VAL A 82 -0.44 11.37 2.79
CA VAL A 82 -0.28 12.35 1.72
C VAL A 82 -0.50 13.77 2.27
N GLN A 83 0.58 14.54 2.32
CA GLN A 83 0.53 15.97 2.64
C GLN A 83 0.17 16.78 1.39
N SER A 84 -0.69 17.80 1.53
CA SER A 84 -1.18 18.62 0.40
C SER A 84 -0.07 19.32 -0.38
N ASN A 85 1.04 19.70 0.26
CA ASN A 85 2.20 20.34 -0.39
C ASN A 85 3.13 19.35 -1.10
N LYS A 86 2.86 18.04 -1.01
CA LYS A 86 3.65 16.97 -1.61
C LYS A 86 2.92 16.24 -2.76
N THR A 87 1.67 16.60 -3.03
CA THR A 87 0.83 15.90 -4.01
C THR A 87 1.39 15.94 -5.43
N ARG A 88 1.99 17.05 -5.86
CA ARG A 88 2.60 17.17 -7.19
C ARG A 88 3.71 16.12 -7.39
N GLU A 89 4.66 16.11 -6.49
CA GLU A 89 5.83 15.24 -6.57
C GLU A 89 5.44 13.75 -6.44
N ILE A 90 4.40 13.45 -5.62
CA ILE A 90 3.84 12.10 -5.54
C ILE A 90 3.18 11.72 -6.87
N ALA A 91 2.39 12.60 -7.48
CA ALA A 91 1.70 12.34 -8.74
C ALA A 91 2.68 12.13 -9.92
N GLU A 92 3.82 12.81 -9.90
CA GLU A 92 4.86 12.72 -10.95
C GLU A 92 5.69 11.43 -10.88
N HIS A 93 5.85 10.84 -9.68
CA HIS A 93 6.86 9.80 -9.47
C HIS A 93 6.30 8.43 -9.08
N PHE A 94 5.03 8.33 -8.74
CA PHE A 94 4.43 7.07 -8.30
C PHE A 94 3.33 6.62 -9.27
N ALA A 95 3.29 5.30 -9.50
CA ALA A 95 2.22 4.67 -10.27
C ALA A 95 0.96 4.41 -9.43
N TRP A 96 1.12 4.38 -8.10
CA TRP A 96 0.05 4.10 -7.14
C TRP A 96 0.14 5.00 -5.91
N VAL A 97 -1.04 5.39 -5.39
CA VAL A 97 -1.20 6.02 -4.07
C VAL A 97 -2.29 5.27 -3.29
N HIS A 98 -1.90 4.64 -2.17
CA HIS A 98 -2.82 3.81 -1.38
C HIS A 98 -3.54 4.56 -0.26
N SER A 99 -3.14 5.78 0.03
CA SER A 99 -3.50 6.51 1.25
C SER A 99 -4.33 7.77 1.00
N VAL A 100 -5.22 7.71 0.02
CA VAL A 100 -6.17 8.81 -0.25
C VAL A 100 -7.32 8.72 0.76
N GLU A 101 -7.42 9.71 1.65
CA GLU A 101 -8.43 9.71 2.72
C GLU A 101 -9.48 10.85 2.60
N ARG A 102 -9.28 11.79 1.66
CA ARG A 102 -10.15 12.96 1.48
C ARG A 102 -10.09 13.50 0.06
N LEU A 103 -11.21 14.04 -0.40
CA LEU A 103 -11.38 14.55 -1.75
C LEU A 103 -10.39 15.65 -2.12
N LYS A 104 -10.02 16.53 -1.18
CA LYS A 104 -9.01 17.57 -1.41
C LYS A 104 -7.67 17.01 -1.90
N ILE A 105 -7.23 15.88 -1.33
CA ILE A 105 -5.99 15.21 -1.75
C ILE A 105 -6.16 14.60 -3.14
N ALA A 106 -7.26 13.90 -3.38
CA ALA A 106 -7.54 13.30 -4.69
C ALA A 106 -7.57 14.36 -5.82
N ARG A 107 -8.27 15.48 -5.61
CA ARG A 107 -8.31 16.59 -6.58
C ARG A 107 -6.91 17.11 -6.90
N ARG A 108 -6.08 17.35 -5.89
CA ARG A 108 -4.71 17.83 -6.11
C ARG A 108 -3.84 16.81 -6.84
N LEU A 109 -3.97 15.52 -6.54
CA LEU A 109 -3.28 14.46 -7.28
C LEU A 109 -3.73 14.46 -8.74
N SER A 110 -5.03 14.53 -9.00
CA SER A 110 -5.60 14.58 -10.35
C SER A 110 -5.13 15.79 -11.15
N GLU A 111 -5.21 17.00 -10.57
CA GLU A 111 -4.82 18.26 -11.21
C GLU A 111 -3.31 18.36 -11.49
N GLN A 112 -2.51 17.65 -10.72
CA GLN A 112 -1.04 17.73 -10.76
C GLN A 112 -0.39 16.52 -11.42
N HIS A 113 -1.17 15.48 -11.78
CA HIS A 113 -0.67 14.32 -12.50
C HIS A 113 -0.34 14.69 -13.96
N PRO A 114 0.85 14.33 -14.46
CA PRO A 114 1.23 14.60 -15.86
C PRO A 114 0.27 13.92 -16.84
N ALA A 115 -0.22 14.69 -17.82
CA ALA A 115 -1.22 14.20 -18.78
C ALA A 115 -0.70 13.17 -19.78
N ASP A 116 0.60 13.08 -19.94
CA ASP A 116 1.33 12.12 -20.79
C ASP A 116 1.59 10.78 -20.10
N LEU A 117 1.38 10.69 -18.77
CA LEU A 117 1.48 9.46 -18.03
C LEU A 117 0.14 8.70 -17.97
N PRO A 118 0.17 7.36 -17.82
CA PRO A 118 -1.03 6.59 -17.54
C PRO A 118 -1.72 7.07 -16.26
N PRO A 119 -3.06 7.03 -16.15
CA PRO A 119 -3.76 7.51 -14.97
C PRO A 119 -3.21 6.93 -13.67
N LEU A 120 -3.03 7.78 -12.67
CA LEU A 120 -2.51 7.41 -11.34
C LEU A 120 -3.50 6.48 -10.63
N ASN A 121 -3.06 5.27 -10.31
CA ASN A 121 -3.90 4.33 -9.57
C ASN A 121 -4.01 4.78 -8.09
N VAL A 122 -5.23 4.84 -7.58
CA VAL A 122 -5.48 5.25 -6.19
C VAL A 122 -6.35 4.26 -5.44
N CYS A 123 -6.04 4.06 -4.16
CA CYS A 123 -6.94 3.41 -3.20
C CYS A 123 -7.39 4.43 -2.16
N LEU A 124 -8.63 4.30 -1.71
CA LEU A 124 -9.10 5.05 -0.56
C LEU A 124 -8.64 4.37 0.72
N GLN A 125 -7.99 5.12 1.60
CA GLN A 125 -7.67 4.63 2.93
C GLN A 125 -8.89 4.77 3.83
N ILE A 126 -9.31 3.64 4.41
CA ILE A 126 -10.49 3.54 5.29
C ILE A 126 -10.05 3.20 6.71
N ASN A 127 -10.59 3.91 7.67
CA ASN A 127 -10.42 3.63 9.09
C ASN A 127 -11.39 2.52 9.52
N THR A 128 -10.94 1.27 9.51
CA THR A 128 -11.74 0.11 9.91
C THR A 128 -11.68 -0.20 11.40
N SER A 129 -10.81 0.48 12.16
CA SER A 129 -10.66 0.28 13.61
C SER A 129 -11.68 1.05 14.43
N GLY A 130 -12.30 2.10 13.86
CA GLY A 130 -13.22 2.98 14.58
C GLY A 130 -12.57 3.94 15.57
N GLU A 131 -11.24 3.91 15.69
CA GLU A 131 -10.50 4.82 16.56
C GLU A 131 -10.28 6.17 15.85
N ALA A 132 -10.71 7.27 16.46
CA ALA A 132 -10.57 8.63 15.89
C ALA A 132 -9.11 9.04 15.62
N SER A 133 -8.14 8.41 16.28
CA SER A 133 -6.71 8.66 16.12
C SER A 133 -6.10 7.97 14.89
N LYS A 134 -6.81 7.04 14.25
CA LYS A 134 -6.32 6.31 13.07
C LYS A 134 -6.64 7.07 11.79
N ALA A 135 -5.65 7.11 10.89
CA ALA A 135 -5.81 7.69 9.55
C ALA A 135 -6.78 6.91 8.68
N GLY A 136 -7.46 7.62 7.79
CA GLY A 136 -8.41 7.08 6.83
C GLY A 136 -9.79 7.71 6.94
N ALA A 137 -10.55 7.67 5.86
CA ALA A 137 -11.93 8.11 5.84
C ALA A 137 -12.80 7.18 6.70
N ALA A 138 -13.86 7.72 7.30
CA ALA A 138 -14.83 6.89 7.99
C ALA A 138 -15.55 5.97 6.97
N PRO A 139 -15.90 4.73 7.35
CA PRO A 139 -16.61 3.82 6.44
C PRO A 139 -17.91 4.41 5.88
N GLY A 140 -18.64 5.20 6.67
CA GLY A 140 -19.86 5.86 6.23
C GLY A 140 -19.67 6.94 5.17
N ASP A 141 -18.49 7.58 5.12
CA ASP A 141 -18.15 8.61 4.13
C ASP A 141 -17.61 8.01 2.83
N ALA A 142 -17.19 6.75 2.87
CA ALA A 142 -16.52 6.09 1.74
C ALA A 142 -17.34 6.06 0.44
N PRO A 143 -18.67 5.83 0.43
CA PRO A 143 -19.45 5.83 -0.81
C PRO A 143 -19.46 7.17 -1.53
N ALA A 144 -19.61 8.27 -0.80
CA ALA A 144 -19.59 9.62 -1.39
C ALA A 144 -18.19 9.97 -1.89
N LEU A 145 -17.16 9.66 -1.09
CA LEU A 145 -15.76 9.90 -1.46
C LEU A 145 -15.37 9.08 -2.70
N ALA A 146 -15.75 7.80 -2.77
CA ALA A 146 -15.42 6.91 -3.87
C ALA A 146 -16.01 7.39 -5.19
N ARG A 147 -17.27 7.78 -5.22
CA ARG A 147 -17.91 8.36 -6.41
C ARG A 147 -17.20 9.63 -6.86
N ALA A 148 -16.98 10.57 -5.94
CA ALA A 148 -16.31 11.82 -6.24
C ALA A 148 -14.85 11.64 -6.74
N VAL A 149 -14.14 10.59 -6.29
CA VAL A 149 -12.78 10.28 -6.74
C VAL A 149 -12.80 9.53 -8.08
N ALA A 150 -13.77 8.65 -8.31
CA ALA A 150 -13.92 7.94 -9.59
C ALA A 150 -14.17 8.87 -10.78
N ASP A 151 -14.80 10.04 -10.54
CA ASP A 151 -15.08 11.05 -11.56
C ASP A 151 -13.88 11.98 -11.86
N LEU A 152 -12.77 11.88 -11.12
CA LEU A 152 -11.61 12.74 -11.33
C LEU A 152 -10.78 12.29 -12.53
N PRO A 153 -10.46 13.21 -13.48
CA PRO A 153 -9.56 12.90 -14.59
C PRO A 153 -8.16 12.54 -14.06
N HIS A 154 -7.39 11.82 -14.87
CA HIS A 154 -6.02 11.40 -14.56
C HIS A 154 -5.86 10.50 -13.33
N LEU A 155 -6.94 10.14 -12.64
CA LEU A 155 -6.95 9.12 -11.59
C LEU A 155 -7.71 7.88 -12.04
N ARG A 156 -7.28 6.75 -11.53
CA ARG A 156 -8.02 5.50 -11.61
C ARG A 156 -8.27 4.97 -10.21
N LEU A 157 -9.51 5.08 -9.74
CA LEU A 157 -9.87 4.48 -8.45
C LEU A 157 -9.87 2.96 -8.59
N ARG A 158 -8.93 2.31 -7.89
CA ARG A 158 -8.73 0.86 -7.96
C ARG A 158 -9.38 0.12 -6.80
N GLY A 159 -9.51 0.76 -5.64
CA GLY A 159 -10.06 0.07 -4.49
C GLY A 159 -9.83 0.74 -3.16
N LEU A 160 -9.73 -0.08 -2.13
CA LEU A 160 -9.65 0.35 -0.74
C LEU A 160 -8.34 -0.12 -0.09
N MET A 161 -7.90 0.62 0.93
CA MET A 161 -6.76 0.28 1.77
C MET A 161 -7.10 0.47 3.24
N THR A 162 -6.56 -0.39 4.10
CA THR A 162 -6.61 -0.17 5.55
C THR A 162 -5.31 -0.59 6.25
N ILE A 163 -5.06 0.02 7.39
CA ILE A 163 -4.02 -0.34 8.37
C ILE A 163 -4.70 -0.45 9.73
N PRO A 164 -5.22 -1.62 10.10
CA PRO A 164 -5.91 -1.80 11.37
C PRO A 164 -4.96 -1.74 12.58
N ALA A 165 -5.53 -1.70 13.77
CA ALA A 165 -4.78 -1.93 14.99
C ALA A 165 -4.24 -3.37 15.01
N PRO A 166 -3.03 -3.60 15.56
CA PRO A 166 -2.52 -4.95 15.76
C PRO A 166 -3.42 -5.76 16.68
N ALA A 167 -3.55 -7.04 16.37
CA ALA A 167 -4.22 -8.04 17.22
C ALA A 167 -3.43 -9.35 17.15
N ASP A 168 -3.45 -10.13 18.22
CA ASP A 168 -2.71 -11.40 18.30
C ASP A 168 -3.54 -12.58 17.81
N ASP A 169 -4.86 -12.51 17.98
CA ASP A 169 -5.79 -13.57 17.57
C ASP A 169 -6.17 -13.45 16.09
N PHE A 170 -6.15 -14.57 15.38
CA PHE A 170 -6.42 -14.62 13.94
C PHE A 170 -7.82 -14.11 13.56
N GLU A 171 -8.86 -14.47 14.32
CA GLU A 171 -10.21 -13.99 14.03
C GLU A 171 -10.38 -12.50 14.35
N GLN A 172 -9.69 -12.00 15.38
CA GLN A 172 -9.65 -10.57 15.66
C GLN A 172 -8.93 -9.80 14.56
N GLN A 173 -7.81 -10.34 14.02
CA GLN A 173 -7.13 -9.75 12.85
C GLN A 173 -8.03 -9.68 11.62
N ARG A 174 -8.87 -10.70 11.39
CA ARG A 174 -9.78 -10.76 10.23
C ARG A 174 -10.88 -9.70 10.26
N GLN A 175 -11.39 -9.34 11.44
CA GLN A 175 -12.56 -8.45 11.57
C GLN A 175 -12.42 -7.12 10.80
N PRO A 176 -11.34 -6.32 10.95
CA PRO A 176 -11.20 -5.07 10.21
C PRO A 176 -11.05 -5.29 8.70
N PHE A 177 -10.44 -6.40 8.28
CA PHE A 177 -10.30 -6.75 6.86
C PHE A 177 -11.64 -7.17 6.25
N ARG A 178 -12.44 -7.92 6.98
CA ARG A 178 -13.82 -8.29 6.60
C ARG A 178 -14.68 -7.05 6.38
N ARG A 179 -14.63 -6.08 7.30
CA ARG A 179 -15.35 -4.80 7.14
C ARG A 179 -14.92 -4.06 5.88
N LEU A 180 -13.62 -4.07 5.56
CA LEU A 180 -13.13 -3.44 4.34
C LEU A 180 -13.62 -4.16 3.09
N ARG A 181 -13.62 -5.50 3.08
CA ARG A 181 -14.14 -6.32 1.99
C ARG A 181 -15.64 -6.08 1.77
N GLU A 182 -16.42 -6.09 2.83
CA GLU A 182 -17.87 -5.81 2.75
C GLU A 182 -18.16 -4.43 2.15
N LEU A 183 -17.40 -3.41 2.56
CA LEU A 183 -17.50 -2.07 1.97
C LEU A 183 -17.11 -2.07 0.49
N PHE A 184 -16.04 -2.77 0.13
CA PHE A 184 -15.60 -2.93 -1.28
C PHE A 184 -16.68 -3.60 -2.14
N GLU A 185 -17.30 -4.66 -1.64
CA GLU A 185 -18.41 -5.36 -2.30
C GLU A 185 -19.63 -4.44 -2.47
N GLN A 186 -20.00 -3.66 -1.44
CA GLN A 186 -21.06 -2.66 -1.51
C GLN A 186 -20.79 -1.58 -2.56
N LEU A 187 -19.58 -1.07 -2.64
CA LEU A 187 -19.20 -0.07 -3.63
C LEU A 187 -19.27 -0.62 -5.06
N ASN A 188 -18.85 -1.86 -5.27
CA ASN A 188 -18.95 -2.53 -6.56
C ASN A 188 -20.42 -2.82 -6.95
N ALA A 189 -21.24 -3.24 -6.00
CA ALA A 189 -22.68 -3.39 -6.22
C ALA A 189 -23.38 -2.06 -6.57
N ALA A 190 -22.82 -0.92 -6.12
CA ALA A 190 -23.27 0.42 -6.46
C ALA A 190 -22.70 0.95 -7.80
N GLY A 191 -22.04 0.09 -8.60
CA GLY A 191 -21.58 0.39 -9.96
C GLY A 191 -20.13 0.86 -10.08
N LEU A 192 -19.33 0.82 -9.02
CA LEU A 192 -17.91 1.07 -9.12
C LEU A 192 -17.17 -0.21 -9.58
N ALA A 193 -16.14 -0.06 -10.39
CA ALA A 193 -15.34 -1.19 -10.91
C ALA A 193 -14.02 -1.31 -10.12
N LEU A 194 -14.12 -1.56 -8.83
CA LEU A 194 -12.96 -1.72 -7.95
C LEU A 194 -12.40 -3.15 -8.05
N ASP A 195 -11.07 -3.29 -8.03
CA ASP A 195 -10.38 -4.57 -8.18
C ASP A 195 -9.29 -4.79 -7.11
N THR A 196 -9.08 -3.81 -6.22
CA THR A 196 -7.94 -3.83 -5.30
C THR A 196 -8.37 -3.68 -3.84
N LEU A 197 -7.92 -4.64 -3.02
CA LEU A 197 -7.91 -4.55 -1.56
C LEU A 197 -6.46 -4.56 -1.07
N SER A 198 -5.92 -3.37 -0.75
CA SER A 198 -4.58 -3.22 -0.21
C SER A 198 -4.63 -3.32 1.31
N MET A 199 -4.38 -4.51 1.84
CA MET A 199 -4.46 -4.80 3.26
C MET A 199 -3.58 -6.00 3.62
N GLY A 200 -3.10 -6.06 4.86
CA GLY A 200 -2.19 -7.08 5.35
C GLY A 200 -0.72 -6.65 5.33
N MET A 201 -0.07 -6.89 6.45
CA MET A 201 1.35 -6.68 6.70
C MET A 201 1.98 -7.98 7.22
N THR A 202 3.25 -7.96 7.64
CA THR A 202 3.98 -9.17 8.05
C THR A 202 3.27 -10.02 9.12
N GLY A 203 2.57 -9.39 10.06
CA GLY A 203 1.96 -10.07 11.21
C GLY A 203 0.50 -10.50 11.03
N ASP A 204 -0.19 -9.96 10.01
CA ASP A 204 -1.61 -10.17 9.77
C ASP A 204 -1.93 -10.53 8.29
N MET A 205 -0.89 -10.90 7.54
CA MET A 205 -0.97 -11.18 6.11
C MET A 205 -1.96 -12.31 5.81
N GLU A 206 -1.89 -13.41 6.54
CA GLU A 206 -2.73 -14.59 6.34
C GLU A 206 -4.21 -14.24 6.60
N ALA A 207 -4.48 -13.46 7.65
CA ALA A 207 -5.83 -12.98 7.96
C ALA A 207 -6.37 -12.04 6.86
N ALA A 208 -5.52 -11.15 6.33
CA ALA A 208 -5.89 -10.28 5.22
C ALA A 208 -6.17 -11.07 3.94
N ILE A 209 -5.37 -12.08 3.62
CA ILE A 209 -5.56 -12.94 2.45
C ILE A 209 -6.87 -13.72 2.57
N ALA A 210 -7.18 -14.26 3.75
CA ALA A 210 -8.44 -14.94 4.03
C ALA A 210 -9.67 -14.04 3.81
N GLU A 211 -9.53 -12.73 4.02
CA GLU A 211 -10.59 -11.73 3.78
C GLU A 211 -10.47 -11.04 2.41
N GLY A 212 -9.73 -11.60 1.45
CA GLY A 212 -9.77 -11.16 0.07
C GLY A 212 -8.72 -10.12 -0.32
N SER A 213 -7.67 -9.89 0.48
CA SER A 213 -6.57 -9.00 0.09
C SER A 213 -6.04 -9.32 -1.30
N THR A 214 -5.83 -8.30 -2.12
CA THR A 214 -5.19 -8.44 -3.46
C THR A 214 -3.77 -7.89 -3.46
N ILE A 215 -3.42 -7.04 -2.50
CA ILE A 215 -2.05 -6.53 -2.30
C ILE A 215 -1.71 -6.61 -0.81
N VAL A 216 -0.67 -7.37 -0.48
CA VAL A 216 -0.07 -7.38 0.86
C VAL A 216 1.21 -6.53 0.89
N ARG A 217 1.42 -5.75 1.97
CA ARG A 217 2.49 -4.77 2.12
C ARG A 217 3.52 -5.27 3.14
N ILE A 218 4.58 -5.89 2.67
CA ILE A 218 5.54 -6.60 3.52
C ILE A 218 6.89 -5.89 3.55
N GLY A 219 7.30 -5.45 4.72
CA GLY A 219 8.61 -4.80 4.94
C GLY A 219 9.59 -5.70 5.69
N THR A 220 9.32 -5.90 6.98
CA THR A 220 10.24 -6.60 7.90
C THR A 220 10.55 -8.03 7.48
N ALA A 221 9.57 -8.78 6.97
CA ALA A 221 9.82 -10.14 6.52
C ALA A 221 10.70 -10.21 5.26
N VAL A 222 10.68 -9.18 4.39
CA VAL A 222 11.52 -9.10 3.18
C VAL A 222 12.91 -8.54 3.51
N PHE A 223 12.98 -7.40 4.19
CA PHE A 223 14.23 -6.68 4.38
C PHE A 223 14.91 -6.91 5.76
N GLY A 224 14.24 -7.62 6.66
CA GLY A 224 14.71 -7.82 8.03
C GLY A 224 14.31 -6.69 8.98
N ALA A 225 14.66 -6.85 10.27
CA ALA A 225 14.45 -5.81 11.27
C ALA A 225 15.17 -4.51 10.86
N ARG A 226 14.61 -3.37 11.27
CA ARG A 226 15.29 -2.08 11.07
C ARG A 226 16.52 -2.01 11.95
N ALA A 227 17.63 -1.47 11.42
CA ALA A 227 18.72 -1.07 12.27
C ALA A 227 18.20 -0.05 13.30
N PRO A 228 18.60 -0.14 14.57
CA PRO A 228 18.23 0.87 15.55
C PRO A 228 18.66 2.25 15.04
N ASN A 229 17.75 3.20 15.09
CA ASN A 229 17.95 4.58 14.61
C ASN A 229 19.10 5.18 15.45
N LYS A 230 20.32 5.26 14.92
CA LYS A 230 21.39 6.05 15.51
C LYS A 230 20.96 7.51 15.41
N GLY A 231 20.41 8.02 16.52
CA GLY A 231 20.04 9.38 16.85
C GLY A 231 19.96 10.38 15.69
N ARG A 232 18.78 10.85 15.37
CA ARG A 232 18.64 12.26 15.00
C ARG A 232 18.96 13.03 16.28
N GLY A 233 20.20 13.51 16.36
CA GLY A 233 20.63 14.37 17.45
C GLY A 233 19.64 15.50 17.61
N THR A 234 19.13 15.68 18.81
CA THR A 234 18.59 16.94 19.30
C THR A 234 19.60 18.01 18.95
N ARG A 235 19.29 18.87 17.99
CA ARG A 235 19.95 20.18 17.94
C ARG A 235 19.27 21.00 18.99
N ASP A 236 19.94 21.06 20.15
CA ASP A 236 19.77 22.15 21.09
C ASP A 236 20.24 23.43 20.39
N GLU A 237 19.45 24.47 20.61
CA GLU A 237 19.53 25.91 20.39
C GLU A 237 18.53 26.48 19.40
#